data_f917d4f4d471f6a351550f3ef1eefed7
#
_entry.id   f917d4f4d471f6a351550f3ef1eefed7
#
_cell.length_a   1.000
_cell.length_b   1.000
_cell.length_c   1.000
_cell.angle_alpha   90.00
_cell.angle_beta   90.00
_cell.angle_gamma   90.00
#
_symmetry.space_group_name_H-M   'P 1'
#
loop_
_entity.id
_entity.type
_entity.pdbx_description
1 polymer ?
#
loop_
_entity_poly.entity_id
_entity_poly.type
_entity_poly.pdbx_seq_one_letter_code
_entity_poly.pdbx_strand_id
1 'polypeptide(L)'
;MNLDGPNFVPTHPNIVALERIGDEIAELSAHLDAATARLLDLIREFDARGGWNNGGCLSCAHWLCYRVGLAMGAARERVRVARALGKLPLLAQALARGELSYSKVRALTRIATPETEERLLKVSRSGTADHVERIVRGWRRVDRKVEVDETRRRHRNRALQVYHDDDVW
;
A
#
# COMPACT_ATOMS: atom_id res chain seq x y z
N MET A 1 -59.77 14.62 -3.58
CA MET A 1 -59.09 13.51 -4.24
C MET A 1 -57.61 13.71 -4.04
N ASN A 2 -57.07 13.27 -2.87
CA ASN A 2 -55.69 13.42 -2.47
C ASN A 2 -54.96 12.11 -2.73
N LEU A 3 -54.10 12.12 -3.74
CA LEU A 3 -53.14 11.10 -4.02
C LEU A 3 -51.79 11.71 -3.69
N ASP A 4 -51.17 11.37 -2.60
CA ASP A 4 -49.74 11.27 -2.35
C ASP A 4 -49.50 11.11 -0.86
N GLY A 5 -49.69 9.88 -0.40
CA GLY A 5 -49.08 9.44 0.85
C GLY A 5 -47.63 9.04 0.56
N PRO A 6 -46.66 9.36 1.46
CA PRO A 6 -45.28 8.91 1.29
C PRO A 6 -45.27 7.41 1.23
N ASN A 7 -44.57 6.85 0.22
CA ASN A 7 -44.27 5.43 0.07
C ASN A 7 -43.54 4.95 1.32
N PHE A 8 -44.29 4.58 2.35
CA PHE A 8 -43.77 3.88 3.51
C PHE A 8 -43.45 2.44 3.08
N VAL A 9 -42.21 2.21 2.66
CA VAL A 9 -41.68 0.85 2.51
C VAL A 9 -41.57 0.31 3.93
N PRO A 10 -42.34 -0.68 4.37
CA PRO A 10 -42.17 -1.25 5.70
C PRO A 10 -40.80 -1.90 5.78
N THR A 11 -39.90 -1.25 6.51
CA THR A 11 -38.56 -1.78 6.76
C THR A 11 -38.71 -3.02 7.64
N HIS A 12 -38.57 -4.19 7.04
CA HIS A 12 -38.73 -5.45 7.77
C HIS A 12 -37.75 -5.46 8.94
N PRO A 13 -38.17 -5.83 10.19
CA PRO A 13 -37.31 -5.78 11.38
C PRO A 13 -35.96 -6.49 11.18
N ASN A 14 -35.92 -7.52 10.33
CA ASN A 14 -34.71 -8.25 9.95
C ASN A 14 -33.73 -7.39 9.12
N ILE A 15 -34.22 -6.49 8.26
CA ILE A 15 -33.38 -5.60 7.44
C ILE A 15 -32.64 -4.62 8.33
N VAL A 16 -33.32 -3.98 9.28
CA VAL A 16 -32.71 -3.06 10.26
C VAL A 16 -31.66 -3.76 11.10
N ALA A 17 -31.93 -4.99 11.51
CA ALA A 17 -30.96 -5.77 12.29
C ALA A 17 -29.71 -6.13 11.46
N LEU A 18 -29.89 -6.45 10.17
CA LEU A 18 -28.78 -6.75 9.27
C LEU A 18 -27.95 -5.51 8.92
N GLU A 19 -28.61 -4.36 8.70
CA GLU A 19 -27.94 -3.07 8.48
C GLU A 19 -27.03 -2.72 9.68
N ARG A 20 -27.56 -2.86 10.92
CA ARG A 20 -26.77 -2.61 12.15
C ARG A 20 -25.56 -3.54 12.25
N ILE A 21 -25.71 -4.82 11.92
CA ILE A 21 -24.56 -5.74 11.87
C ILE A 21 -23.56 -5.31 10.79
N GLY A 22 -24.04 -4.84 9.63
CA GLY A 22 -23.19 -4.32 8.57
C GLY A 22 -22.36 -3.11 9.01
N ASP A 23 -22.99 -2.17 9.72
CA ASP A 23 -22.32 -0.99 10.28
C ASP A 23 -21.27 -1.38 11.33
N GLU A 24 -21.61 -2.31 12.22
CA GLU A 24 -20.68 -2.82 13.24
C GLU A 24 -19.46 -3.53 12.60
N ILE A 25 -19.67 -4.30 11.53
CA ILE A 25 -18.58 -4.90 10.75
C ILE A 25 -17.69 -3.82 10.13
N ALA A 26 -18.26 -2.78 9.55
CA ALA A 26 -17.52 -1.68 8.94
C ALA A 26 -16.69 -0.91 9.98
N GLU A 27 -17.28 -0.59 11.12
CA GLU A 27 -16.60 0.09 12.24
C GLU A 27 -15.45 -0.76 12.79
N LEU A 28 -15.70 -2.03 13.08
CA LEU A 28 -14.67 -2.93 13.58
C LEU A 28 -13.53 -3.11 12.58
N SER A 29 -13.84 -3.19 11.29
CA SER A 29 -12.83 -3.25 10.23
C SER A 29 -11.94 -2.01 10.20
N ALA A 30 -12.53 -0.81 10.36
CA ALA A 30 -11.76 0.43 10.45
C ALA A 30 -10.85 0.46 11.69
N HIS A 31 -11.31 -0.03 12.84
CA HIS A 31 -10.49 -0.17 14.05
C HIS A 31 -9.33 -1.16 13.84
N LEU A 32 -9.54 -2.28 13.16
CA LEU A 32 -8.47 -3.23 12.82
C LEU A 32 -7.43 -2.60 11.88
N ASP A 33 -7.85 -1.80 10.92
CA ASP A 33 -6.94 -1.06 10.04
C ASP A 33 -6.13 -0.01 10.82
N ALA A 34 -6.74 0.72 11.74
CA ALA A 34 -6.04 1.66 12.64
C ALA A 34 -5.03 0.94 13.55
N ALA A 35 -5.41 -0.20 14.12
CA ALA A 35 -4.49 -1.04 14.90
C ALA A 35 -3.35 -1.58 14.04
N THR A 36 -3.63 -1.91 12.77
CA THR A 36 -2.60 -2.33 11.80
C THR A 36 -1.62 -1.20 11.50
N ALA A 37 -2.09 0.06 11.40
CA ALA A 37 -1.20 1.21 11.24
C ALA A 37 -0.21 1.30 12.42
N ARG A 38 -0.70 1.17 13.64
CA ARG A 38 0.14 1.17 14.83
C ARG A 38 1.16 0.02 14.84
N LEU A 39 0.73 -1.17 14.44
CA LEU A 39 1.63 -2.33 14.29
C LEU A 39 2.74 -2.06 13.27
N LEU A 40 2.42 -1.46 12.13
CA LEU A 40 3.40 -1.13 11.09
C LEU A 40 4.40 -0.08 11.56
N ASP A 41 3.99 0.91 12.34
CA ASP A 41 4.90 1.88 12.96
C ASP A 41 5.89 1.22 13.90
N LEU A 42 5.40 0.30 14.76
CA LEU A 42 6.26 -0.47 15.67
C LEU A 42 7.22 -1.37 14.89
N ILE A 43 6.77 -2.02 13.81
CA ILE A 43 7.62 -2.84 12.94
C ILE A 43 8.71 -1.97 12.31
N ARG A 44 8.37 -0.77 11.83
CA ARG A 44 9.32 0.16 11.23
C ARG A 44 10.39 0.60 12.22
N GLU A 45 9.99 0.98 13.42
CA GLU A 45 10.91 1.38 14.49
C GLU A 45 11.81 0.21 14.92
N PHE A 46 11.22 -0.95 15.17
CA PHE A 46 11.95 -2.17 15.56
C PHE A 46 12.96 -2.61 14.51
N ASP A 47 12.56 -2.56 13.22
CA ASP A 47 13.41 -2.88 12.10
C ASP A 47 14.58 -1.89 11.94
N ALA A 48 14.29 -0.59 12.02
CA ALA A 48 15.30 0.47 11.92
C ALA A 48 16.36 0.41 13.04
N ARG A 49 15.95 0.00 14.23
CA ARG A 49 16.84 -0.14 15.41
C ARG A 49 17.53 -1.52 15.49
N GLY A 50 17.29 -2.40 14.53
CA GLY A 50 17.90 -3.74 14.53
C GLY A 50 17.45 -4.63 15.68
N GLY A 51 16.26 -4.39 16.28
CA GLY A 51 15.76 -5.11 17.45
C GLY A 51 15.63 -6.63 17.26
N TRP A 52 15.53 -7.09 16.03
CA TRP A 52 15.49 -8.50 15.65
C TRP A 52 16.85 -9.23 15.79
N ASN A 53 17.96 -8.49 15.83
CA ASN A 53 19.31 -9.07 15.82
C ASN A 53 19.69 -9.73 17.15
N ASN A 54 19.13 -9.26 18.28
CA ASN A 54 19.46 -9.73 19.63
C ASN A 54 18.97 -11.16 19.93
N GLY A 55 18.10 -11.74 19.08
CA GLY A 55 17.50 -13.06 19.28
C GLY A 55 17.93 -14.11 18.25
N GLY A 56 19.03 -13.91 17.51
CA GLY A 56 19.50 -14.87 16.48
C GLY A 56 18.63 -14.88 15.22
N CYS A 57 17.73 -13.90 15.05
CA CYS A 57 16.95 -13.76 13.83
C CYS A 57 17.77 -13.05 12.75
N LEU A 58 17.66 -13.54 11.50
CA LEU A 58 18.38 -12.98 10.35
C LEU A 58 17.77 -11.70 9.78
N SER A 59 16.55 -11.36 10.17
CA SER A 59 15.82 -10.18 9.70
C SER A 59 14.58 -9.91 10.55
N CYS A 60 14.05 -8.70 10.47
CA CYS A 60 12.76 -8.35 11.08
C CYS A 60 11.62 -9.28 10.62
N ALA A 61 11.58 -9.65 9.34
CA ALA A 61 10.59 -10.60 8.83
C ALA A 61 10.73 -11.99 9.48
N HIS A 62 11.96 -12.48 9.69
CA HIS A 62 12.22 -13.74 10.38
C HIS A 62 11.75 -13.66 11.84
N TRP A 63 12.03 -12.56 12.53
CA TRP A 63 11.55 -12.32 13.89
C TRP A 63 10.03 -12.32 13.97
N LEU A 64 9.34 -11.65 13.02
CA LEU A 64 7.87 -11.65 12.93
C LEU A 64 7.30 -13.06 12.70
N CYS A 65 7.97 -13.91 11.93
CA CYS A 65 7.56 -15.30 11.77
C CYS A 65 7.65 -16.07 13.07
N TYR A 66 8.78 -15.95 13.76
CA TYR A 66 9.05 -16.69 14.99
C TYR A 66 8.21 -16.19 16.15
N ARG A 67 8.14 -14.87 16.37
CA ARG A 67 7.53 -14.27 17.56
C ARG A 67 6.04 -14.02 17.43
N VAL A 68 5.56 -13.71 16.23
CA VAL A 68 4.18 -13.31 15.94
C VAL A 68 3.40 -14.40 15.20
N GLY A 69 4.11 -15.41 14.64
CA GLY A 69 3.47 -16.51 13.92
C GLY A 69 3.04 -16.14 12.49
N LEU A 70 3.59 -15.10 11.91
CA LEU A 70 3.28 -14.71 10.54
C LEU A 70 3.96 -15.64 9.52
N ALA A 71 3.26 -16.00 8.44
CA ALA A 71 3.92 -16.63 7.30
C ALA A 71 5.00 -15.70 6.71
N MET A 72 6.13 -16.24 6.25
CA MET A 72 7.29 -15.47 5.78
C MET A 72 6.94 -14.44 4.70
N GLY A 73 6.05 -14.79 3.75
CA GLY A 73 5.58 -13.85 2.73
C GLY A 73 4.82 -12.66 3.32
N ALA A 74 3.93 -12.91 4.28
CA ALA A 74 3.17 -11.88 4.97
C ALA A 74 4.09 -11.00 5.85
N ALA A 75 5.06 -11.60 6.53
CA ALA A 75 6.04 -10.88 7.34
C ALA A 75 6.90 -9.93 6.50
N ARG A 76 7.46 -10.42 5.37
CA ARG A 76 8.22 -9.60 4.41
C ARG A 76 7.40 -8.44 3.86
N GLU A 77 6.15 -8.70 3.52
CA GLU A 77 5.26 -7.66 2.99
C GLU A 77 4.92 -6.60 4.06
N ARG A 78 4.69 -6.99 5.32
CA ARG A 78 4.49 -6.02 6.41
C ARG A 78 5.72 -5.14 6.65
N VAL A 79 6.92 -5.71 6.66
CA VAL A 79 8.18 -4.94 6.78
C VAL A 79 8.35 -3.99 5.59
N ARG A 80 8.07 -4.45 4.37
CA ARG A 80 8.12 -3.59 3.18
C ARG A 80 7.16 -2.41 3.28
N VAL A 81 5.90 -2.66 3.65
CA VAL A 81 4.87 -1.62 3.79
C VAL A 81 5.25 -0.65 4.92
N ALA A 82 5.70 -1.17 6.06
CA ALA A 82 6.14 -0.35 7.19
C ALA A 82 7.27 0.63 6.80
N ARG A 83 8.27 0.16 6.06
CA ARG A 83 9.36 1.00 5.53
C ARG A 83 8.84 2.06 4.55
N ALA A 84 7.93 1.68 3.66
CA ALA A 84 7.35 2.59 2.66
C ALA A 84 6.53 3.71 3.33
N LEU A 85 5.71 3.38 4.32
CA LEU A 85 4.90 4.35 5.06
C LEU A 85 5.74 5.39 5.83
N GLY A 86 6.98 5.07 6.17
CA GLY A 86 7.91 6.05 6.73
C GLY A 86 8.21 7.24 5.82
N LYS A 87 7.95 7.11 4.51
CA LYS A 87 8.11 8.15 3.49
C LYS A 87 6.79 8.68 2.94
N LEU A 88 5.66 8.13 3.38
CA LEU A 88 4.32 8.35 2.86
C LEU A 88 3.35 8.69 4.01
N PRO A 89 3.48 9.91 4.59
CA PRO A 89 2.75 10.29 5.79
C PRO A 89 1.23 10.39 5.59
N LEU A 90 0.75 10.75 4.39
CA LEU A 90 -0.69 10.87 4.13
C LEU A 90 -1.36 9.49 4.09
N LEU A 91 -0.71 8.51 3.48
CA LEU A 91 -1.18 7.11 3.47
C LEU A 91 -1.13 6.49 4.87
N ALA A 92 -0.06 6.78 5.64
CA ALA A 92 0.06 6.34 7.02
C ALA A 92 -1.08 6.89 7.89
N GLN A 93 -1.38 8.19 7.78
CA GLN A 93 -2.48 8.83 8.49
C GLN A 93 -3.85 8.28 8.07
N ALA A 94 -4.08 8.07 6.78
CA ALA A 94 -5.35 7.54 6.28
C ALA A 94 -5.61 6.12 6.80
N LEU A 95 -4.57 5.27 6.89
CA LEU A 95 -4.66 3.95 7.52
C LEU A 95 -4.91 4.07 9.02
N ALA A 96 -4.20 4.97 9.71
CA ALA A 96 -4.35 5.18 11.15
C ALA A 96 -5.75 5.69 11.55
N ARG A 97 -6.44 6.39 10.64
CA ARG A 97 -7.83 6.82 10.83
C ARG A 97 -8.87 5.80 10.34
N GLY A 98 -8.44 4.64 9.82
CA GLY A 98 -9.35 3.66 9.23
C GLY A 98 -10.03 4.10 7.92
N GLU A 99 -9.56 5.18 7.29
CA GLU A 99 -10.10 5.68 6.00
C GLU A 99 -9.73 4.79 4.82
N LEU A 100 -8.58 4.12 4.92
CA LEU A 100 -8.10 3.16 3.93
C LEU A 100 -7.80 1.83 4.58
N SER A 101 -8.22 0.74 3.93
CA SER A 101 -7.86 -0.60 4.38
C SER A 101 -6.37 -0.89 4.13
N TYR A 102 -5.81 -1.77 4.97
CA TYR A 102 -4.44 -2.26 4.77
C TYR A 102 -4.20 -2.82 3.36
N SER A 103 -5.19 -3.49 2.78
CA SER A 103 -5.10 -4.03 1.41
C SER A 103 -4.86 -2.93 0.37
N LYS A 104 -5.58 -1.80 0.46
CA LYS A 104 -5.37 -0.64 -0.41
C LYS A 104 -4.00 -0.01 -0.19
N VAL A 105 -3.62 0.24 1.07
CA VAL A 105 -2.32 0.82 1.41
C VAL A 105 -1.17 -0.06 0.94
N ARG A 106 -1.26 -1.37 1.13
CA ARG A 106 -0.29 -2.34 0.65
C ARG A 106 -0.07 -2.24 -0.88
N ALA A 107 -1.14 -2.09 -1.63
CA ALA A 107 -1.06 -1.94 -3.08
C ALA A 107 -0.43 -0.58 -3.47
N LEU A 108 -0.90 0.51 -2.88
CA LEU A 108 -0.44 1.87 -3.15
C LEU A 108 1.04 2.07 -2.86
N THR A 109 1.56 1.53 -1.75
CA THR A 109 2.98 1.62 -1.37
C THR A 109 3.95 0.96 -2.36
N ARG A 110 3.46 0.35 -3.43
CA ARG A 110 4.28 -0.18 -4.53
C ARG A 110 4.58 0.83 -5.62
N ILE A 111 3.81 1.91 -5.69
CA ILE A 111 3.92 2.94 -6.74
C ILE A 111 3.93 4.36 -6.18
N ALA A 112 3.50 4.56 -4.93
CA ALA A 112 3.43 5.87 -4.33
C ALA A 112 4.83 6.43 -4.06
N THR A 113 4.98 7.69 -4.42
CA THR A 113 6.11 8.55 -4.03
C THR A 113 5.54 9.73 -3.23
N PRO A 114 6.35 10.49 -2.48
CA PRO A 114 5.87 11.68 -1.78
C PRO A 114 5.09 12.65 -2.68
N GLU A 115 5.50 12.78 -3.96
CA GLU A 115 4.90 13.70 -4.93
C GLU A 115 3.56 13.18 -5.47
N THR A 116 3.35 11.86 -5.50
CA THR A 116 2.14 11.22 -6.04
C THR A 116 1.16 10.78 -4.97
N GLU A 117 1.56 10.83 -3.70
CA GLU A 117 0.83 10.29 -2.57
C GLU A 117 -0.57 10.89 -2.44
N GLU A 118 -0.70 12.22 -2.48
CA GLU A 118 -1.98 12.90 -2.34
C GLU A 118 -2.97 12.52 -3.44
N ARG A 119 -2.51 12.48 -4.69
CA ARG A 119 -3.32 12.09 -5.83
C ARG A 119 -3.80 10.64 -5.73
N LEU A 120 -2.91 9.75 -5.34
CA LEU A 120 -3.24 8.33 -5.16
C LEU A 120 -4.21 8.12 -3.99
N LEU A 121 -4.03 8.85 -2.89
CA LEU A 121 -4.93 8.83 -1.75
C LEU A 121 -6.35 9.25 -2.16
N LYS A 122 -6.48 10.38 -2.89
CA LYS A 122 -7.78 10.89 -3.36
C LYS A 122 -8.53 9.85 -4.20
N VAL A 123 -7.86 9.20 -5.15
CA VAL A 123 -8.47 8.18 -6.01
C VAL A 123 -8.85 6.92 -5.22
N SER A 124 -8.09 6.58 -4.19
CA SER A 124 -8.27 5.33 -3.45
C SER A 124 -9.38 5.39 -2.40
N ARG A 125 -9.80 6.59 -1.97
CA ARG A 125 -10.90 6.75 -1.01
C ARG A 125 -12.23 6.22 -1.56
N SER A 126 -12.52 6.45 -2.84
CA SER A 126 -13.79 6.09 -3.48
C SER A 126 -13.79 4.71 -4.15
N GLY A 127 -12.63 4.04 -4.30
CA GLY A 127 -12.50 2.77 -4.99
C GLY A 127 -12.44 1.56 -4.06
N THR A 128 -12.76 0.37 -4.60
CA THR A 128 -12.49 -0.91 -3.92
C THR A 128 -10.98 -1.24 -3.92
N ALA A 129 -10.56 -2.22 -3.12
CA ALA A 129 -9.18 -2.71 -3.13
C ALA A 129 -8.76 -3.24 -4.51
N ASP A 130 -9.66 -3.94 -5.21
CA ASP A 130 -9.41 -4.45 -6.57
C ASP A 130 -9.27 -3.32 -7.60
N HIS A 131 -10.03 -2.24 -7.41
CA HIS A 131 -9.90 -1.05 -8.26
C HIS A 131 -8.51 -0.41 -8.08
N VAL A 132 -8.07 -0.26 -6.84
CA VAL A 132 -6.73 0.25 -6.52
C VAL A 132 -5.64 -0.66 -7.09
N GLU A 133 -5.78 -1.98 -6.97
CA GLU A 133 -4.80 -2.92 -7.55
C GLU A 133 -4.75 -2.86 -9.08
N ARG A 134 -5.88 -2.60 -9.75
CA ARG A 134 -5.88 -2.37 -11.22
C ARG A 134 -5.13 -1.10 -11.59
N ILE A 135 -5.32 0.00 -10.84
CA ILE A 135 -4.58 1.24 -11.03
C ILE A 135 -3.08 0.99 -10.86
N VAL A 136 -2.69 0.32 -9.78
CA VAL A 136 -1.29 -0.02 -9.49
C VAL A 136 -0.67 -0.86 -10.62
N ARG A 137 -1.39 -1.85 -11.12
CA ARG A 137 -0.94 -2.67 -12.26
C ARG A 137 -0.78 -1.85 -13.54
N GLY A 138 -1.72 -0.95 -13.81
CA GLY A 138 -1.66 -0.04 -14.96
C GLY A 138 -0.45 0.89 -14.88
N TRP A 139 -0.24 1.51 -13.74
CA TRP A 139 0.90 2.40 -13.47
C TRP A 139 2.24 1.70 -13.69
N ARG A 140 2.43 0.53 -13.09
CA ARG A 140 3.66 -0.27 -13.27
C ARG A 140 3.92 -0.71 -14.70
N ARG A 141 2.89 -0.88 -15.53
CA ARG A 141 3.06 -1.15 -16.97
C ARG A 141 3.61 0.06 -17.71
N VAL A 142 3.12 1.25 -17.38
CA VAL A 142 3.57 2.51 -17.99
C VAL A 142 5.02 2.78 -17.60
N ASP A 143 5.36 2.70 -16.30
CA ASP A 143 6.72 2.90 -15.81
C ASP A 143 7.71 1.93 -16.47
N ARG A 144 7.36 0.64 -16.54
CA ARG A 144 8.22 -0.36 -17.19
C ARG A 144 8.42 -0.06 -18.67
N LYS A 145 7.40 0.43 -19.37
CA LYS A 145 7.51 0.79 -20.79
C LYS A 145 8.44 1.98 -20.98
N VAL A 146 8.30 3.00 -20.15
CA VAL A 146 9.17 4.19 -20.14
C VAL A 146 10.62 3.79 -19.85
N GLU A 147 10.85 2.95 -18.84
CA GLU A 147 12.18 2.48 -18.45
C GLU A 147 12.86 1.64 -19.57
N VAL A 148 12.10 0.77 -20.25
CA VAL A 148 12.59 -0.02 -21.38
C VAL A 148 12.93 0.89 -22.57
N ASP A 149 12.07 1.87 -22.87
CA ASP A 149 12.31 2.80 -23.98
C ASP A 149 13.51 3.71 -23.70
N GLU A 150 13.68 4.16 -22.45
CA GLU A 150 14.85 4.93 -22.03
C GLU A 150 16.14 4.09 -22.08
N THR A 151 16.09 2.83 -21.65
CA THR A 151 17.21 1.91 -21.72
C THR A 151 17.61 1.65 -23.19
N ARG A 152 16.63 1.45 -24.07
CA ARG A 152 16.86 1.31 -25.52
C ARG A 152 17.46 2.59 -26.15
N ARG A 153 17.00 3.77 -25.67
CA ARG A 153 17.55 5.06 -26.11
C ARG A 153 18.99 5.24 -25.65
N ARG A 154 19.31 4.93 -24.39
CA ARG A 154 20.68 4.95 -23.86
C ARG A 154 21.58 3.96 -24.61
N HIS A 155 21.06 2.79 -24.95
CA HIS A 155 21.84 1.77 -25.69
C HIS A 155 22.14 2.21 -27.11
N ARG A 156 21.20 2.85 -27.80
CA ARG A 156 21.42 3.42 -29.16
C ARG A 156 22.40 4.58 -29.16
N ASN A 157 22.48 5.35 -28.07
CA ASN A 157 23.37 6.52 -27.96
C ASN A 157 24.76 6.16 -27.39
N ARG A 158 25.06 4.88 -27.20
CA ARG A 158 26.43 4.44 -26.86
C ARG A 158 27.26 4.44 -28.12
N ALA A 159 28.13 5.43 -28.26
CA ALA A 159 29.18 5.47 -29.27
C ALA A 159 30.51 5.14 -28.59
N LEU A 160 31.22 4.16 -29.11
CA LEU A 160 32.61 3.93 -28.78
C LEU A 160 33.45 4.77 -29.71
N GLN A 161 34.06 5.83 -29.24
CA GLN A 161 35.07 6.57 -30.00
C GLN A 161 36.43 6.00 -29.62
N VAL A 162 37.08 5.36 -30.62
CA VAL A 162 38.47 4.92 -30.51
C VAL A 162 39.32 6.00 -31.14
N TYR A 163 40.13 6.68 -30.32
CA TYR A 163 41.13 7.60 -30.81
C TYR A 163 42.42 6.80 -31.03
N HIS A 164 43.01 6.91 -32.21
CA HIS A 164 44.38 6.56 -32.41
C HIS A 164 45.23 7.76 -31.98
N ASP A 165 45.99 7.57 -30.92
CA ASP A 165 47.00 8.54 -30.53
C ASP A 165 48.29 8.15 -31.25
N ASP A 166 48.64 8.89 -32.27
CA ASP A 166 49.80 8.61 -33.14
C ASP A 166 51.12 9.10 -32.51
N ASP A 167 51.11 9.60 -31.29
CA ASP A 167 52.27 10.18 -30.61
C ASP A 167 52.66 9.43 -29.29
N VAL A 168 53.06 8.14 -29.41
CA VAL A 168 53.84 7.55 -28.33
C VAL A 168 55.05 6.85 -28.94
N TRP A 169 56.19 7.55 -28.89
CA TRP A 169 57.53 6.99 -28.96
C TRP A 169 58.08 6.78 -27.52
#